data_56f09fe88d150818f15b72526cd00e29
#
_entry.id   56f09fe88d150818f15b72526cd00e29
#
_cell.length_a   1.000
_cell.length_b   1.000
_cell.length_c   1.000
_cell.angle_alpha   90.00
_cell.angle_beta   90.00
_cell.angle_gamma   90.00
#
_symmetry.space_group_name_H-M   'P 1'
#
loop_
_entity.id
_entity.type
_entity.pdbx_description
1 polymer ?
#
loop_
_entity_poly.entity_id
_entity_poly.type
_entity_poly.pdbx_seq_one_letter_code
_entity_poly.pdbx_strand_id
1 'polypeptide(L)'
;MVRTREPTVRYSAQIKPISYLKANAADVLARLAEDREPLVITQNGEAKAVIQDVVSYEATQETLALLKILALGNAEIEAGRVQAAAEVIAKLRARQSAR
;
A
#
# COMPACT_ATOMS: atom_id res chain seq x y z
N MET A 1 -20.38 -18.16 -6.57
CA MET A 1 -20.07 -17.58 -6.52
C MET A 1 -19.56 -17.21 -6.40
N VAL A 2 -19.35 -17.21 -6.57
CA VAL A 2 -18.71 -16.59 -6.48
C VAL A 2 -18.18 -15.97 -6.33
N ARG A 3 -18.24 -15.82 -6.45
CA ARG A 3 -17.61 -15.04 -6.26
C ARG A 3 -16.75 -14.92 -5.71
N THR A 4 -16.46 -15.21 -5.53
CA THR A 4 -15.65 -14.98 -4.94
C THR A 4 -14.71 -14.74 -4.93
N ARG A 5 -14.38 -14.63 -5.24
CA ARG A 5 -13.47 -14.21 -5.18
C ARG A 5 -12.84 -13.47 -5.07
N GLU A 6 -12.92 -13.18 -5.04
CA GLU A 6 -12.50 -12.32 -5.03
C GLU A 6 -12.07 -11.65 -4.43
N PRO A 7 -11.66 -11.42 -4.83
CA PRO A 7 -10.80 -10.63 -4.20
C PRO A 7 -11.24 -10.00 -3.05
N THR A 8 -11.38 -10.45 -2.44
CA THR A 8 -11.43 -10.11 -1.14
C THR A 8 -10.89 -8.78 -0.76
N VAL A 9 -9.90 -8.30 -1.44
CA VAL A 9 -9.38 -6.99 -1.20
C VAL A 9 -10.44 -5.94 -1.23
N ARG A 10 -11.39 -6.13 -2.05
CA ARG A 10 -12.47 -5.19 -2.21
C ARG A 10 -13.29 -5.00 -0.96
N TYR A 11 -13.28 -5.98 -0.09
CA TYR A 11 -14.17 -5.89 1.06
C TYR A 11 -13.70 -4.90 2.08
N SER A 12 -12.41 -4.70 2.16
CA SER A 12 -11.90 -3.76 3.11
C SER A 12 -11.77 -2.37 2.53
N ALA A 13 -11.92 -2.22 1.23
CA ALA A 13 -11.79 -0.91 0.61
C ALA A 13 -13.16 -0.28 0.49
N GLN A 14 -13.25 0.98 0.88
CA GLN A 14 -14.47 1.74 0.69
C GLN A 14 -14.35 2.54 -0.59
N ILE A 15 -15.48 2.78 -1.22
CA ILE A 15 -15.52 3.52 -2.48
C ILE A 15 -16.37 4.76 -2.27
N LYS A 16 -15.79 5.93 -2.50
CA LYS A 16 -16.47 7.19 -2.31
C LYS A 16 -16.16 8.14 -3.46
N PRO A 17 -17.09 9.03 -3.79
CA PRO A 17 -16.81 10.03 -4.82
C PRO A 17 -15.87 11.09 -4.30
N ILE A 18 -15.23 11.81 -5.22
CA ILE A 18 -14.29 12.86 -4.85
C ILE A 18 -14.96 13.94 -4.01
N SER A 19 -16.24 14.18 -4.22
CA SER A 19 -16.94 15.18 -3.44
C SER A 19 -16.97 14.83 -1.95
N TYR A 20 -17.04 13.54 -1.66
CA TYR A 20 -17.01 13.11 -0.26
C TYR A 20 -15.66 13.43 0.36
N LEU A 21 -14.60 13.18 -0.37
CA LEU A 21 -13.26 13.47 0.12
C LEU A 21 -13.08 14.95 0.38
N LYS A 22 -13.55 15.78 -0.56
CA LYS A 22 -13.45 17.23 -0.39
C LYS A 22 -14.17 17.70 0.86
N ALA A 23 -15.34 17.14 1.11
CA ALA A 23 -16.16 17.58 2.23
C ALA A 23 -15.67 17.03 3.57
N ASN A 24 -14.94 15.92 3.56
CA ASN A 24 -14.61 15.21 4.79
C ASN A 24 -13.14 14.85 4.90
N ALA A 25 -12.27 15.65 4.31
CA ALA A 25 -10.86 15.29 4.22
C ALA A 25 -10.22 14.96 5.57
N ALA A 26 -10.42 15.81 6.55
CA ALA A 26 -9.81 15.58 7.87
C ALA A 26 -10.30 14.29 8.51
N ASP A 27 -11.58 14.05 8.38
CA ASP A 27 -12.22 12.86 8.92
C ASP A 27 -11.70 11.61 8.22
N VAL A 28 -11.56 11.70 6.91
CA VAL A 28 -11.04 10.59 6.12
C VAL A 28 -9.63 10.24 6.56
N LEU A 29 -8.78 11.24 6.73
CA LEU A 29 -7.41 10.99 7.14
C LEU A 29 -7.34 10.36 8.52
N ALA A 30 -8.19 10.80 9.44
CA ALA A 30 -8.22 10.24 10.78
C ALA A 30 -8.63 8.77 10.73
N ARG A 31 -9.62 8.46 9.91
CA ARG A 31 -10.10 7.09 9.82
C ARG A 31 -9.09 6.17 9.14
N LEU A 32 -8.41 6.68 8.15
CA LEU A 32 -7.35 5.90 7.51
C LEU A 32 -6.27 5.52 8.51
N ALA A 33 -5.88 6.46 9.36
CA ALA A 33 -4.86 6.19 10.35
C ALA A 33 -5.32 5.17 11.37
N GLU A 34 -6.60 5.17 11.67
CA GLU A 34 -7.16 4.31 12.69
C GLU A 34 -7.48 2.92 12.17
N ASP A 35 -8.22 2.87 11.06
CA ASP A 35 -8.71 1.62 10.50
C ASP A 35 -7.75 0.95 9.55
N ARG A 36 -6.85 1.72 8.98
CA ARG A 36 -5.87 1.21 8.03
C ARG A 36 -6.49 0.59 6.80
N GLU A 37 -7.68 1.01 6.45
CA GLU A 37 -8.37 0.54 5.27
C GLU A 37 -8.31 1.58 4.18
N PRO A 38 -7.91 1.18 2.97
CA PRO A 38 -7.80 2.17 1.89
C PRO A 38 -9.17 2.65 1.43
N LEU A 39 -9.17 3.82 0.84
CA LEU A 39 -10.37 4.44 0.31
C LEU A 39 -10.17 4.65 -1.18
N VAL A 40 -11.09 4.12 -1.98
CA VAL A 40 -11.05 4.32 -3.42
C VAL A 40 -11.88 5.54 -3.76
N ILE A 41 -11.29 6.45 -4.50
CA ILE A 41 -11.96 7.70 -4.89
C ILE A 41 -12.38 7.61 -6.34
N THR A 42 -13.64 7.91 -6.57
CA THR A 42 -14.18 7.89 -7.93
C THR A 42 -14.47 9.32 -8.40
N GLN A 43 -14.46 9.47 -9.69
CA GLN A 43 -14.83 10.71 -10.32
C GLN A 43 -15.54 10.35 -11.61
N ASN A 44 -16.74 10.92 -11.78
CA ASN A 44 -17.57 10.62 -12.96
C ASN A 44 -17.82 9.11 -13.08
N GLY A 45 -18.00 8.45 -11.95
CA GLY A 45 -18.33 7.04 -11.95
C GLY A 45 -17.16 6.11 -12.15
N GLU A 46 -15.94 6.64 -12.23
CA GLU A 46 -14.76 5.81 -12.43
C GLU A 46 -13.81 5.91 -11.26
N ALA A 47 -13.21 4.80 -10.90
CA ALA A 47 -12.19 4.81 -9.86
C ALA A 47 -10.95 5.51 -10.40
N LYS A 48 -10.49 6.53 -9.70
CA LYS A 48 -9.36 7.33 -10.16
C LYS A 48 -8.17 7.27 -9.23
N ALA A 49 -8.38 7.00 -7.95
CA ALA A 49 -7.30 7.06 -7.00
C ALA A 49 -7.59 6.17 -5.80
N VAL A 50 -6.53 5.82 -5.11
CA VAL A 50 -6.65 5.10 -3.85
C VAL A 50 -5.92 5.94 -2.80
N ILE A 51 -6.57 6.13 -1.67
CA ILE A 51 -5.97 6.83 -0.54
C ILE A 51 -5.73 5.83 0.56
N GLN A 52 -4.53 5.83 1.09
CA GLN A 52 -4.13 4.84 2.07
C GLN A 52 -3.26 5.52 3.13
N ASP A 53 -3.31 5.01 4.36
CA ASP A 53 -2.44 5.55 5.39
C ASP A 53 -0.98 5.24 5.05
N VAL A 54 -0.10 6.12 5.47
CA VAL A 54 1.29 6.03 5.06
C VAL A 54 1.99 4.80 5.65
N VAL A 55 1.61 4.39 6.84
CA VAL A 55 2.25 3.24 7.48
C VAL A 55 1.97 1.96 6.68
N SER A 56 0.71 1.75 6.32
CA SER A 56 0.34 0.58 5.53
C SER A 56 0.97 0.63 4.15
N TYR A 57 1.00 1.81 3.55
CA TYR A 57 1.60 1.97 2.24
C TYR A 57 3.08 1.58 2.26
N GLU A 58 3.81 2.07 3.24
CA GLU A 58 5.24 1.78 3.30
C GLU A 58 5.50 0.31 3.64
N ALA A 59 4.65 -0.28 4.48
CA ALA A 59 4.79 -1.70 4.77
C ALA A 59 4.60 -2.54 3.52
N THR A 60 3.63 -2.16 2.70
CA THR A 60 3.39 -2.86 1.44
C THR A 60 4.57 -2.70 0.50
N GLN A 61 5.13 -1.49 0.44
CA GLN A 61 6.27 -1.26 -0.43
C GLN A 61 7.47 -2.09 -0.01
N GLU A 62 7.69 -2.22 1.29
CA GLU A 62 8.78 -3.05 1.79
C GLU A 62 8.56 -4.51 1.42
N THR A 63 7.35 -4.98 1.57
CA THR A 63 7.02 -6.35 1.23
C THR A 63 7.23 -6.62 -0.25
N LEU A 64 6.78 -5.69 -1.09
CA LEU A 64 6.97 -5.83 -2.53
C LEU A 64 8.44 -5.84 -2.90
N ALA A 65 9.23 -5.00 -2.26
CA ALA A 65 10.66 -4.96 -2.50
C ALA A 65 11.31 -6.29 -2.15
N LEU A 66 10.92 -6.85 -1.02
CA LEU A 66 11.46 -8.11 -0.58
C LEU A 66 11.06 -9.25 -1.52
N LEU A 67 9.79 -9.28 -1.92
CA LEU A 67 9.32 -10.30 -2.85
C LEU A 67 10.04 -10.21 -4.18
N LYS A 68 10.28 -8.99 -4.64
CA LYS A 68 10.98 -8.78 -5.89
C LYS A 68 12.40 -9.31 -5.82
N ILE A 69 13.06 -9.07 -4.70
CA ILE A 69 14.41 -9.54 -4.49
C ILE A 69 14.43 -11.07 -4.49
N LEU A 70 13.48 -11.68 -3.81
CA LEU A 70 13.40 -13.13 -3.77
C LEU A 70 13.16 -13.70 -5.16
N ALA A 71 12.29 -13.07 -5.92
CA ALA A 71 11.98 -13.54 -7.26
C ALA A 71 13.19 -13.42 -8.18
N LEU A 72 13.90 -12.30 -8.09
CA LEU A 72 15.06 -12.07 -8.93
C LEU A 72 16.25 -12.90 -8.50
N GLY A 73 16.40 -13.06 -7.21
CA GLY A 73 17.58 -13.71 -6.68
C GLY A 73 17.50 -15.21 -6.60
N ASN A 74 16.40 -15.75 -7.01
CA ASN A 74 16.20 -17.17 -6.85
C ASN A 74 17.33 -17.99 -7.46
N ALA A 75 17.81 -17.61 -8.59
CA ALA A 75 18.87 -18.35 -9.26
C ALA A 75 20.22 -17.67 -9.10
N GLU A 76 20.24 -16.51 -8.53
CA GLU A 76 21.47 -15.72 -8.51
C GLU A 76 21.72 -15.03 -7.19
N ILE A 77 21.26 -15.65 -6.14
CA ILE A 77 21.49 -15.06 -4.85
C ILE A 77 22.96 -15.16 -4.51
N GLU A 78 23.58 -14.02 -4.35
CA GLU A 78 24.95 -13.92 -3.97
C GLU A 78 25.04 -13.01 -2.79
N ALA A 79 26.13 -13.11 -2.07
CA ALA A 79 26.30 -12.31 -0.86
C ALA A 79 26.10 -10.84 -1.14
N GLY A 80 26.66 -10.37 -2.25
CA GLY A 80 26.53 -8.96 -2.59
C GLY A 80 25.11 -8.54 -2.84
N ARG A 81 24.34 -9.38 -3.48
CA ARG A 81 22.96 -9.05 -3.76
C ARG A 81 22.11 -9.05 -2.51
N VAL A 82 22.39 -10.00 -1.64
CA VAL A 82 21.67 -10.06 -0.37
C VAL A 82 21.94 -8.82 0.45
N GLN A 83 23.17 -8.35 0.43
CA GLN A 83 23.51 -7.13 1.15
C GLN A 83 22.85 -5.90 0.56
N ALA A 84 22.82 -5.84 -0.76
CA ALA A 84 22.16 -4.73 -1.42
C ALA A 84 20.68 -4.68 -1.04
N ALA A 85 20.07 -5.85 -0.98
CA ALA A 85 18.67 -5.93 -0.59
C ALA A 85 18.45 -5.42 0.82
N ALA A 86 19.33 -5.82 1.73
CA ALA A 86 19.24 -5.39 3.11
C ALA A 86 19.40 -3.88 3.22
N GLU A 87 20.28 -3.32 2.41
CA GLU A 87 20.48 -1.87 2.42
C GLU A 87 19.26 -1.12 1.95
N VAL A 88 18.63 -1.63 0.91
CA VAL A 88 17.41 -0.99 0.41
C VAL A 88 16.33 -0.99 1.48
N ILE A 89 16.15 -2.13 2.13
CA ILE A 89 15.15 -2.23 3.18
C ILE A 89 15.48 -1.29 4.33
N ALA A 90 16.75 -1.21 4.69
CA ALA A 90 17.16 -0.32 5.77
C ALA A 90 16.87 1.13 5.42
N LYS A 91 17.10 1.52 4.18
CA LYS A 91 16.82 2.87 3.75
C LYS A 91 15.34 3.20 3.81
N LEU A 92 14.51 2.25 3.42
CA LEU A 92 13.08 2.46 3.48
C LEU A 92 12.62 2.65 4.92
N ARG A 93 13.17 1.87 5.82
CA ARG A 93 12.82 2.01 7.23
C ARG A 93 13.31 3.31 7.82
N ALA A 94 14.49 3.73 7.40
CA ALA A 94 15.03 5.00 7.86
C ALA A 94 14.15 6.15 7.43
N ARG A 95 13.66 6.11 6.19
CA ARG A 95 12.77 7.15 5.70
C ARG A 95 11.46 7.15 6.48
N GLN A 96 10.97 5.97 6.80
CA GLN A 96 9.76 5.85 7.57
C GLN A 96 9.95 6.45 8.95
N SER A 97 11.09 6.17 9.56
CA SER A 97 11.39 6.69 10.88
C SER A 97 11.59 8.19 10.90
N ALA A 98 12.10 8.73 9.81
CA ALA A 98 12.38 10.15 9.73
C ALA A 98 11.12 11.00 9.65
N ARG A 99 9.99 10.38 9.38
CA ARG A 99 8.74 11.11 9.35
C ARG A 99 8.16 11.19 10.72
#